data_6f020fde5c20873fffb7ee06ddbef11a
#
_entry.id   6f020fde5c20873fffb7ee06ddbef11a
#
_cell.length_a   1.000
_cell.length_b   1.000
_cell.length_c   1.000
_cell.angle_alpha   90.00
_cell.angle_beta   90.00
_cell.angle_gamma   90.00
#
_symmetry.space_group_name_H-M   'P 1'
#
loop_
_entity.id
_entity.type
_entity.pdbx_description
1 polymer ?
#
loop_
_entity_poly.entity_id
_entity_poly.type
_entity_poly.pdbx_seq_one_letter_code
_entity_poly.pdbx_strand_id
1 'polypeptide(L)'
;GACHNAYHFDYISGGSSSGSAVSVAKKLVSFSLGTDTAGSGRVPAAFNQLLGFKPTIGLLSRQGLVPACHSLDCISIFTHNCDDANAILAVVEGYDCQDAYSRHNPFYNQVHAYGTSTGILHIGILPDRQLKFFGDHHYEKAYQETIKALSADHIEWIEIEYDDFDETARLLYEGPWVAERYLAALPLIKNNPQTIEPTVRKIIEQGESLKATEVFAAQYRLQALKQRCLEKLQAIDCLLLPTAGKLFTINEIQEEPILYNSQLGYYTNFLNLLDLSAVALPTIMTDQGLPFGVTLVGDAFADRYLLSIARRMEKIFQRGRHDDLVCISDSRFISVAVCGAHLTGFPLNWQLTCRGAVLSDITTTAQSYRMYLIKGKIDRPGLIYDEKNGVAIEIEIWQVPRESFGSFVDGITQPLAIGKVKTKNGQWINGFVAEAYVADSNLEISQYGSWRKFKAQEA
;
A
#
# COMPACT_ATOMS: atom_id res chain seq x y z
N GLY A 1 20.62 18.30 16.29
CA GLY A 1 19.94 17.64 17.38
C GLY A 1 19.01 16.53 16.86
N ALA A 2 18.43 15.76 17.77
CA ALA A 2 17.45 14.73 17.43
C ALA A 2 16.16 15.34 16.83
N CYS A 3 15.59 14.69 15.83
CA CYS A 3 14.30 15.09 15.29
C CYS A 3 13.19 14.55 16.22
N HIS A 4 12.35 15.43 16.73
CA HIS A 4 11.25 15.07 17.61
C HIS A 4 10.07 14.50 16.84
N ASN A 5 9.30 13.63 17.50
CA ASN A 5 8.06 13.09 17.00
C ASN A 5 7.03 14.21 16.73
N ALA A 6 6.22 14.06 15.68
CA ALA A 6 5.22 15.06 15.33
C ALA A 6 4.07 15.19 16.35
N TYR A 7 3.83 14.16 17.16
CA TYR A 7 2.73 14.08 18.13
C TYR A 7 3.19 14.28 19.57
N HIS A 8 4.41 13.82 19.90
CA HIS A 8 4.94 13.93 21.27
C HIS A 8 6.43 14.30 21.28
N PHE A 9 6.77 15.43 21.92
CA PHE A 9 8.09 16.03 21.84
C PHE A 9 9.22 15.17 22.42
N ASP A 10 8.95 14.37 23.45
CA ASP A 10 9.98 13.56 24.12
C ASP A 10 10.32 12.27 23.37
N TYR A 11 9.57 11.92 22.34
CA TYR A 11 9.75 10.69 21.59
C TYR A 11 10.49 10.92 20.27
N ILE A 12 11.18 9.86 19.79
CA ILE A 12 11.84 9.90 18.49
C ILE A 12 10.80 9.97 17.37
N SER A 13 11.16 10.59 16.26
CA SER A 13 10.35 10.56 15.02
C SER A 13 10.54 9.28 14.19
N GLY A 14 11.37 8.35 14.67
CA GLY A 14 11.91 7.28 13.82
C GLY A 14 12.99 7.82 12.87
N GLY A 15 13.71 6.91 12.22
CA GLY A 15 14.84 7.26 11.35
C GLY A 15 15.08 6.20 10.25
N SER A 16 15.96 6.56 9.32
CA SER A 16 16.77 7.78 9.18
C SER A 16 16.05 8.93 8.46
N SER A 17 14.93 8.71 7.75
CA SER A 17 14.16 9.76 7.05
C SER A 17 13.25 10.58 7.99
N SER A 18 13.80 10.98 9.15
CA SER A 18 13.07 11.67 10.22
C SER A 18 12.43 12.96 9.76
N GLY A 19 13.22 13.86 9.16
CA GLY A 19 12.76 15.17 8.69
C GLY A 19 11.74 15.05 7.57
N SER A 20 11.90 14.07 6.67
CA SER A 20 10.93 13.77 5.59
C SER A 20 9.56 13.44 6.17
N ALA A 21 9.49 12.52 7.14
CA ALA A 21 8.24 12.14 7.77
C ALA A 21 7.62 13.31 8.56
N VAL A 22 8.40 13.98 9.43
CA VAL A 22 7.89 15.07 10.27
C VAL A 22 7.36 16.25 9.43
N SER A 23 8.00 16.59 8.30
CA SER A 23 7.54 17.68 7.44
C SER A 23 6.16 17.41 6.84
N VAL A 24 5.87 16.18 6.45
CA VAL A 24 4.53 15.78 5.96
C VAL A 24 3.53 15.75 7.12
N ALA A 25 3.89 15.12 8.25
CA ALA A 25 3.00 15.03 9.42
C ALA A 25 2.60 16.41 9.97
N LYS A 26 3.51 17.37 9.91
CA LYS A 26 3.25 18.77 10.30
C LYS A 26 2.60 19.60 9.17
N LYS A 27 2.25 18.98 8.04
CA LYS A 27 1.60 19.63 6.88
C LYS A 27 2.43 20.78 6.28
N LEU A 28 3.76 20.72 6.42
CA LEU A 28 4.67 21.70 5.81
C LEU A 28 4.82 21.45 4.31
N VAL A 29 4.66 20.20 3.89
CA VAL A 29 4.66 19.73 2.51
C VAL A 29 3.58 18.69 2.30
N SER A 30 3.10 18.53 1.06
CA SER A 30 2.04 17.55 0.73
C SER A 30 2.56 16.11 0.74
N PHE A 31 3.82 15.91 0.37
CA PHE A 31 4.53 14.64 0.40
C PHE A 31 6.02 14.89 0.55
N SER A 32 6.78 13.84 0.84
CA SER A 32 8.23 13.90 0.82
C SER A 32 8.81 12.57 0.33
N LEU A 33 10.05 12.65 -0.16
CA LEU A 33 10.86 11.47 -0.45
C LEU A 33 11.84 11.24 0.71
N GLY A 34 12.13 9.98 0.96
CA GLY A 34 13.17 9.54 1.87
C GLY A 34 13.89 8.34 1.29
N THR A 35 14.64 7.64 2.14
CA THR A 35 15.29 6.39 1.77
C THR A 35 14.86 5.27 2.70
N ASP A 36 14.89 4.05 2.21
CA ASP A 36 14.64 2.86 3.01
C ASP A 36 15.68 1.79 2.65
N THR A 37 16.65 1.60 3.53
CA THR A 37 17.66 0.53 3.43
C THR A 37 17.34 -0.61 4.39
N ALA A 38 16.74 -0.25 5.56
CA ALA A 38 16.48 -1.17 6.67
C ALA A 38 15.14 -0.89 7.37
N GLY A 39 14.35 0.06 6.88
CA GLY A 39 13.09 0.50 7.50
C GLY A 39 12.93 2.01 7.56
N SER A 40 13.89 2.77 7.05
CA SER A 40 13.92 4.24 7.17
C SER A 40 12.80 4.97 6.39
N GLY A 41 12.07 4.28 5.50
CA GLY A 41 10.86 4.77 4.85
C GLY A 41 9.57 4.35 5.55
N ARG A 42 9.64 3.38 6.47
CA ARG A 42 8.48 2.77 7.15
C ARG A 42 8.36 3.17 8.60
N VAL A 43 9.43 3.02 9.39
CA VAL A 43 9.43 3.35 10.84
C VAL A 43 9.05 4.81 11.08
N PRO A 44 9.67 5.83 10.41
CA PRO A 44 9.27 7.22 10.59
C PRO A 44 7.83 7.50 10.17
N ALA A 45 7.31 6.81 9.16
CA ALA A 45 5.92 6.94 8.74
C ALA A 45 4.96 6.47 9.85
N ALA A 46 5.16 5.26 10.38
CA ALA A 46 4.33 4.71 11.45
C ALA A 46 4.35 5.59 12.71
N PHE A 47 5.52 6.11 13.09
CA PHE A 47 5.68 6.96 14.26
C PHE A 47 5.13 8.37 14.11
N ASN A 48 4.74 8.78 12.88
CA ASN A 48 4.18 10.10 12.62
C ASN A 48 2.80 10.04 11.92
N GLN A 49 2.08 8.92 12.04
CA GLN A 49 0.73 8.72 11.47
C GLN A 49 0.66 9.02 9.97
N LEU A 50 1.67 8.53 9.24
CA LEU A 50 1.77 8.67 7.80
C LEU A 50 1.76 7.31 7.11
N LEU A 51 1.38 7.32 5.85
CA LEU A 51 1.69 6.23 4.94
C LEU A 51 3.15 6.34 4.51
N GLY A 52 3.91 5.25 4.70
CA GLY A 52 5.29 5.13 4.24
C GLY A 52 5.38 4.02 3.19
N PHE A 53 5.63 4.41 1.95
CA PHE A 53 5.71 3.46 0.87
C PHE A 53 7.16 3.19 0.47
N LYS A 54 7.59 1.95 0.64
CA LYS A 54 8.87 1.42 0.14
C LYS A 54 8.59 0.64 -1.15
N PRO A 55 8.82 1.21 -2.32
CA PRO A 55 8.65 0.47 -3.58
C PRO A 55 9.71 -0.63 -3.74
N THR A 56 9.50 -1.46 -4.73
CA THR A 56 10.49 -2.43 -5.21
C THR A 56 11.82 -1.73 -5.51
N ILE A 57 12.94 -2.31 -5.07
CA ILE A 57 14.27 -1.75 -5.33
C ILE A 57 14.49 -1.61 -6.84
N GLY A 58 14.97 -0.43 -7.27
CA GLY A 58 15.26 -0.12 -8.68
C GLY A 58 14.05 0.29 -9.51
N LEU A 59 12.84 0.36 -8.93
CA LEU A 59 11.66 0.91 -9.59
C LEU A 59 11.76 2.44 -9.73
N LEU A 60 12.41 3.10 -8.77
CA LEU A 60 12.80 4.50 -8.82
C LEU A 60 14.32 4.58 -9.01
N SER A 61 14.78 5.46 -9.92
CA SER A 61 16.21 5.72 -10.11
C SER A 61 16.82 6.30 -8.83
N ARG A 62 18.02 5.82 -8.49
CA ARG A 62 18.80 6.26 -7.34
C ARG A 62 19.96 7.18 -7.75
N GLN A 63 19.97 7.68 -8.99
CA GLN A 63 20.97 8.65 -9.44
C GLN A 63 20.93 9.91 -8.58
N GLY A 64 22.09 10.30 -8.05
CA GLY A 64 22.21 11.43 -7.12
C GLY A 64 21.91 11.11 -5.67
N LEU A 65 21.48 9.88 -5.32
CA LEU A 65 21.33 9.45 -3.95
C LEU A 65 22.70 9.22 -3.30
N VAL A 66 22.91 9.78 -2.11
CA VAL A 66 24.07 9.44 -1.29
C VAL A 66 23.83 8.05 -0.67
N PRO A 67 24.64 7.04 -1.00
CA PRO A 67 24.38 5.68 -0.57
C PRO A 67 24.64 5.46 0.90
N ALA A 68 23.80 4.64 1.54
CA ALA A 68 24.04 4.03 2.83
C ALA A 68 24.51 2.57 2.67
N CYS A 69 23.79 1.79 1.87
CA CYS A 69 24.13 0.44 1.46
C CYS A 69 23.66 0.28 0.01
N HIS A 70 24.57 0.47 -0.92
CA HIS A 70 24.23 0.73 -2.33
C HIS A 70 23.40 -0.36 -3.00
N SER A 71 23.63 -1.63 -2.63
CA SER A 71 22.84 -2.76 -3.18
C SER A 71 21.41 -2.83 -2.61
N LEU A 72 21.15 -2.20 -1.46
CA LEU A 72 19.89 -2.31 -0.73
C LEU A 72 19.08 -1.02 -0.67
N ASP A 73 19.70 0.14 -0.94
CA ASP A 73 19.04 1.43 -0.85
C ASP A 73 17.82 1.51 -1.78
N CYS A 74 16.73 2.03 -1.25
CA CYS A 74 15.50 2.28 -1.97
C CYS A 74 14.98 3.68 -1.64
N ILE A 75 14.50 4.41 -2.65
CA ILE A 75 13.78 5.68 -2.41
C ILE A 75 12.38 5.32 -1.93
N SER A 76 11.95 5.95 -0.84
CA SER A 76 10.63 5.79 -0.24
C SER A 76 9.80 7.06 -0.34
N ILE A 77 8.48 6.91 -0.27
CA ILE A 77 7.49 7.98 -0.43
C ILE A 77 6.70 8.10 0.88
N PHE A 78 6.60 9.33 1.42
CA PHE A 78 5.78 9.65 2.59
C PHE A 78 4.58 10.49 2.17
N THR A 79 3.37 10.02 2.51
CA THR A 79 2.10 10.68 2.20
C THR A 79 1.11 10.52 3.35
N HIS A 80 -0.06 11.16 3.23
CA HIS A 80 -1.16 10.96 4.16
C HIS A 80 -2.07 9.78 3.81
N ASN A 81 -2.06 9.32 2.55
CA ASN A 81 -2.96 8.29 2.05
C ASN A 81 -2.36 7.49 0.89
N CYS A 82 -2.98 6.35 0.54
CA CYS A 82 -2.55 5.47 -0.53
C CYS A 82 -2.72 6.07 -1.93
N ASP A 83 -3.76 6.88 -2.14
CA ASP A 83 -4.04 7.47 -3.45
C ASP A 83 -2.93 8.46 -3.84
N ASP A 84 -2.47 9.29 -2.91
CA ASP A 84 -1.33 10.19 -3.11
C ASP A 84 -0.03 9.42 -3.37
N ALA A 85 0.24 8.35 -2.60
CA ALA A 85 1.42 7.52 -2.81
C ALA A 85 1.45 6.90 -4.21
N ASN A 86 0.31 6.38 -4.69
CA ASN A 86 0.19 5.85 -6.04
C ASN A 86 0.36 6.93 -7.11
N ALA A 87 -0.20 8.13 -6.90
CA ALA A 87 -0.06 9.24 -7.83
C ALA A 87 1.39 9.70 -7.96
N ILE A 88 2.11 9.78 -6.85
CA ILE A 88 3.54 10.14 -6.84
C ILE A 88 4.35 9.02 -7.51
N LEU A 89 4.10 7.75 -7.17
CA LEU A 89 4.77 6.62 -7.79
C LEU A 89 4.65 6.68 -9.32
N ALA A 90 3.45 6.97 -9.85
CA ALA A 90 3.20 7.05 -11.29
C ALA A 90 4.01 8.14 -12.01
N VAL A 91 4.49 9.14 -11.26
CA VAL A 91 5.32 10.23 -11.81
C VAL A 91 6.81 9.92 -11.70
N VAL A 92 7.22 9.26 -10.60
CA VAL A 92 8.65 9.10 -10.29
C VAL A 92 9.22 7.73 -10.68
N GLU A 93 8.37 6.74 -10.99
CA GLU A 93 8.83 5.45 -11.47
C GLU A 93 9.35 5.53 -12.90
N GLY A 94 10.37 4.76 -13.22
CA GLY A 94 10.88 4.67 -14.57
C GLY A 94 12.25 4.00 -14.62
N TYR A 95 12.52 3.32 -15.74
CA TYR A 95 13.81 2.75 -15.98
C TYR A 95 14.83 3.85 -16.33
N ASP A 96 15.93 3.87 -15.59
CA ASP A 96 17.06 4.76 -15.82
C ASP A 96 18.30 3.97 -16.20
N CYS A 97 18.76 4.09 -17.44
CA CYS A 97 19.95 3.41 -17.91
C CYS A 97 21.27 3.88 -17.26
N GLN A 98 21.24 4.98 -16.51
CA GLN A 98 22.39 5.48 -15.74
C GLN A 98 22.48 4.90 -14.33
N ASP A 99 21.39 4.31 -13.80
CA ASP A 99 21.38 3.58 -12.54
C ASP A 99 21.53 2.07 -12.80
N ALA A 100 22.69 1.51 -12.43
CA ALA A 100 22.97 0.07 -12.61
C ALA A 100 21.99 -0.86 -11.86
N TYR A 101 21.23 -0.35 -10.91
CA TYR A 101 20.21 -1.09 -10.17
C TYR A 101 18.79 -0.78 -10.62
N SER A 102 18.60 0.11 -11.59
CA SER A 102 17.27 0.40 -12.13
C SER A 102 16.69 -0.81 -12.88
N ARG A 103 15.40 -1.02 -12.68
CA ARG A 103 14.66 -2.15 -13.25
C ARG A 103 13.41 -1.68 -13.97
N HIS A 104 13.08 -2.35 -15.07
CA HIS A 104 11.82 -2.12 -15.79
C HIS A 104 10.64 -2.55 -14.93
N ASN A 105 9.64 -1.67 -14.83
CA ASN A 105 8.39 -2.02 -14.18
C ASN A 105 7.56 -2.94 -15.08
N PRO A 106 7.22 -4.17 -14.66
CA PRO A 106 6.43 -5.09 -15.46
C PRO A 106 4.99 -4.61 -15.65
N PHE A 107 4.33 -5.09 -16.70
CA PHE A 107 2.97 -4.68 -17.05
C PHE A 107 1.97 -4.86 -15.90
N TYR A 108 2.05 -5.96 -15.17
CA TYR A 108 1.13 -6.24 -14.06
C TYR A 108 1.27 -5.32 -12.84
N ASN A 109 2.36 -4.52 -12.76
CA ASN A 109 2.59 -3.53 -11.71
C ASN A 109 2.47 -2.08 -12.21
N GLN A 110 1.83 -1.85 -13.35
CA GLN A 110 1.58 -0.51 -13.90
C GLN A 110 0.38 0.17 -13.20
N VAL A 111 0.14 1.44 -13.50
CA VAL A 111 -0.92 2.28 -12.90
C VAL A 111 -2.30 1.60 -12.89
N HIS A 112 -2.63 0.83 -13.93
CA HIS A 112 -3.90 0.11 -14.03
C HIS A 112 -4.09 -1.00 -12.98
N ALA A 113 -3.03 -1.46 -12.33
CA ALA A 113 -3.12 -2.47 -11.27
C ALA A 113 -3.56 -1.89 -9.92
N TYR A 114 -3.55 -0.55 -9.76
CA TYR A 114 -4.01 0.09 -8.53
C TYR A 114 -5.52 0.04 -8.40
N GLY A 115 -6.01 -0.30 -7.19
CA GLY A 115 -7.44 -0.41 -6.89
C GLY A 115 -8.08 -1.74 -7.27
N THR A 116 -7.30 -2.72 -7.73
CA THR A 116 -7.81 -4.04 -8.18
C THR A 116 -8.05 -5.05 -7.06
N SER A 117 -7.61 -4.76 -5.82
CA SER A 117 -7.80 -5.66 -4.68
C SER A 117 -9.27 -5.77 -4.29
N THR A 118 -9.88 -6.90 -4.58
CA THR A 118 -11.27 -7.22 -4.30
C THR A 118 -11.40 -8.67 -3.81
N GLY A 119 -12.50 -8.98 -3.11
CA GLY A 119 -12.74 -10.33 -2.61
C GLY A 119 -12.13 -10.59 -1.21
N ILE A 120 -11.96 -11.87 -0.90
CA ILE A 120 -11.31 -12.33 0.32
C ILE A 120 -9.81 -12.11 0.18
N LEU A 121 -9.19 -11.55 1.22
CA LEU A 121 -7.74 -11.38 1.31
C LEU A 121 -7.15 -12.44 2.24
N HIS A 122 -6.11 -13.12 1.79
CA HIS A 122 -5.31 -14.03 2.61
C HIS A 122 -4.12 -13.24 3.17
N ILE A 123 -4.20 -12.86 4.43
CA ILE A 123 -3.18 -12.02 5.08
C ILE A 123 -2.37 -12.85 6.04
N GLY A 124 -1.06 -12.89 5.80
CA GLY A 124 -0.12 -13.51 6.73
C GLY A 124 0.06 -12.66 7.99
N ILE A 125 0.05 -13.31 9.16
CA ILE A 125 0.42 -12.71 10.45
C ILE A 125 1.39 -13.62 11.19
N LEU A 126 2.12 -13.06 12.13
CA LEU A 126 2.97 -13.86 12.99
C LEU A 126 2.16 -14.54 14.09
N PRO A 127 2.52 -15.79 14.50
CA PRO A 127 1.99 -16.36 15.72
C PRO A 127 2.40 -15.51 16.92
N ASP A 128 1.52 -15.42 17.93
CA ASP A 128 1.71 -14.54 19.11
C ASP A 128 3.06 -14.74 19.80
N ARG A 129 3.57 -15.97 19.84
CA ARG A 129 4.88 -16.29 20.45
C ARG A 129 6.09 -15.63 19.76
N GLN A 130 5.91 -15.18 18.52
CA GLN A 130 6.97 -14.53 17.73
C GLN A 130 6.78 -13.01 17.64
N LEU A 131 5.68 -12.47 18.15
CA LEU A 131 5.49 -11.03 18.28
C LEU A 131 6.37 -10.49 19.42
N LYS A 132 7.07 -9.38 19.14
CA LYS A 132 7.97 -8.72 20.11
C LYS A 132 7.62 -7.23 20.24
N PHE A 133 7.06 -6.88 21.37
CA PHE A 133 6.76 -5.50 21.75
C PHE A 133 7.75 -4.93 22.77
N PHE A 134 8.81 -5.68 23.12
CA PHE A 134 9.92 -5.24 24.02
C PHE A 134 9.41 -4.67 25.35
N GLY A 135 8.33 -5.26 25.90
CA GLY A 135 7.71 -4.84 27.15
C GLY A 135 6.74 -3.65 27.04
N ASP A 136 6.45 -3.18 25.82
CA ASP A 136 5.46 -2.12 25.57
C ASP A 136 4.05 -2.73 25.38
N HIS A 137 3.29 -2.79 26.47
CA HIS A 137 1.90 -3.31 26.45
C HIS A 137 0.92 -2.39 25.70
N HIS A 138 1.23 -1.10 25.54
CA HIS A 138 0.39 -0.17 24.78
C HIS A 138 0.49 -0.43 23.29
N TYR A 139 1.69 -0.76 22.80
CA TYR A 139 1.93 -1.15 21.40
C TYR A 139 1.36 -2.54 21.11
N GLU A 140 1.51 -3.49 22.04
CA GLU A 140 0.90 -4.82 21.94
C GLU A 140 -0.63 -4.72 21.84
N LYS A 141 -1.27 -3.94 22.72
CA LYS A 141 -2.71 -3.68 22.69
C LYS A 141 -3.15 -3.00 21.40
N ALA A 142 -2.40 -2.01 20.92
CA ALA A 142 -2.70 -1.32 19.68
C ALA A 142 -2.63 -2.27 18.46
N TYR A 143 -1.70 -3.22 18.44
CA TYR A 143 -1.65 -4.26 17.41
C TYR A 143 -2.91 -5.16 17.47
N GLN A 144 -3.27 -5.67 18.65
CA GLN A 144 -4.44 -6.52 18.81
C GLN A 144 -5.75 -5.81 18.40
N GLU A 145 -5.91 -4.53 18.77
CA GLU A 145 -7.05 -3.72 18.36
C GLU A 145 -7.05 -3.48 16.84
N THR A 146 -5.89 -3.30 16.24
CA THR A 146 -5.74 -3.18 14.78
C THR A 146 -6.18 -4.46 14.06
N ILE A 147 -5.70 -5.63 14.48
CA ILE A 147 -6.12 -6.92 13.93
C ILE A 147 -7.63 -7.13 14.07
N LYS A 148 -8.18 -6.81 15.24
CA LYS A 148 -9.62 -6.90 15.50
C LYS A 148 -10.43 -5.99 14.57
N ALA A 149 -9.97 -4.76 14.34
CA ALA A 149 -10.65 -3.83 13.42
C ALA A 149 -10.61 -4.32 11.96
N LEU A 150 -9.49 -4.87 11.53
CA LEU A 150 -9.31 -5.42 10.19
C LEU A 150 -10.13 -6.70 9.97
N SER A 151 -10.36 -7.50 11.00
CA SER A 151 -11.16 -8.73 10.91
C SER A 151 -12.63 -8.48 10.59
N ALA A 152 -13.09 -7.23 10.61
CA ALA A 152 -14.43 -6.84 10.14
C ALA A 152 -14.55 -6.78 8.60
N ASP A 153 -13.44 -6.78 7.88
CA ASP A 153 -13.38 -6.91 6.41
C ASP A 153 -13.22 -8.40 6.02
N HIS A 154 -13.40 -8.72 4.74
CA HIS A 154 -13.25 -10.09 4.23
C HIS A 154 -11.77 -10.50 4.20
N ILE A 155 -11.21 -10.82 5.37
CA ILE A 155 -9.81 -11.22 5.57
C ILE A 155 -9.77 -12.62 6.19
N GLU A 156 -8.98 -13.49 5.58
CA GLU A 156 -8.56 -14.78 6.14
C GLU A 156 -7.13 -14.65 6.65
N TRP A 157 -6.93 -14.89 7.95
CA TRP A 157 -5.63 -14.80 8.61
C TRP A 157 -4.88 -16.11 8.49
N ILE A 158 -3.61 -16.06 8.04
CA ILE A 158 -2.73 -17.22 7.90
C ILE A 158 -1.48 -16.99 8.75
N GLU A 159 -1.20 -17.91 9.68
CA GLU A 159 0.01 -17.82 10.50
C GLU A 159 1.25 -18.14 9.66
N ILE A 160 2.26 -17.26 9.74
CA ILE A 160 3.53 -17.37 9.05
C ILE A 160 4.66 -17.36 10.07
N GLU A 161 5.44 -18.44 10.13
CA GLU A 161 6.62 -18.55 11.00
C GLU A 161 7.72 -17.55 10.60
N TYR A 162 8.20 -16.78 11.58
CA TYR A 162 9.07 -15.63 11.37
C TYR A 162 10.58 -15.96 11.40
N ASP A 163 10.99 -17.16 11.83
CA ASP A 163 12.40 -17.48 12.10
C ASP A 163 13.34 -17.20 10.92
N ASP A 164 12.94 -17.55 9.68
CA ASP A 164 13.75 -17.30 8.49
C ASP A 164 13.85 -15.79 8.17
N PHE A 165 12.80 -15.02 8.45
CA PHE A 165 12.82 -13.57 8.30
C PHE A 165 13.67 -12.88 9.36
N ASP A 166 13.61 -13.34 10.63
CA ASP A 166 14.47 -12.85 11.71
C ASP A 166 15.93 -13.16 11.44
N GLU A 167 16.24 -14.37 10.98
CA GLU A 167 17.61 -14.73 10.58
C GLU A 167 18.11 -13.85 9.42
N THR A 168 17.25 -13.59 8.44
CA THR A 168 17.57 -12.67 7.33
C THR A 168 17.82 -11.26 7.85
N ALA A 169 16.97 -10.76 8.74
CA ALA A 169 17.10 -9.41 9.32
C ALA A 169 18.46 -9.23 10.02
N ARG A 170 18.91 -10.25 10.74
CA ARG A 170 20.22 -10.22 11.44
C ARG A 170 21.40 -10.13 10.49
N LEU A 171 21.34 -10.71 9.29
CA LEU A 171 22.42 -10.61 8.31
C LEU A 171 22.78 -9.16 7.95
N LEU A 172 21.86 -8.21 8.08
CA LEU A 172 22.10 -6.83 7.68
C LEU A 172 23.17 -6.13 8.54
N TYR A 173 23.21 -6.42 9.84
CA TYR A 173 24.13 -5.78 10.78
C TYR A 173 25.14 -6.76 11.41
N GLU A 174 24.79 -8.03 11.53
CA GLU A 174 25.69 -9.08 12.02
C GLU A 174 26.46 -9.74 10.88
N GLY A 175 26.00 -9.57 9.64
CA GLY A 175 26.64 -10.08 8.43
C GLY A 175 27.48 -9.02 7.70
N PRO A 176 27.97 -9.36 6.49
CA PRO A 176 28.97 -8.54 5.79
C PRO A 176 28.42 -7.29 5.10
N TRP A 177 27.11 -6.98 5.18
CA TRP A 177 26.56 -5.76 4.59
C TRP A 177 27.08 -4.48 5.27
N VAL A 178 27.68 -4.58 6.48
CA VAL A 178 28.43 -3.47 7.09
C VAL A 178 29.65 -3.08 6.28
N ALA A 179 30.26 -4.01 5.51
CA ALA A 179 31.38 -3.68 4.60
C ALA A 179 30.93 -2.76 3.46
N GLU A 180 29.72 -2.92 2.95
CA GLU A 180 29.18 -2.04 1.92
C GLU A 180 28.93 -0.64 2.49
N ARG A 181 28.43 -0.55 3.74
CA ARG A 181 28.30 0.74 4.47
C ARG A 181 29.65 1.39 4.72
N TYR A 182 30.69 0.58 5.04
CA TYR A 182 32.07 1.07 5.19
C TYR A 182 32.58 1.67 3.87
N LEU A 183 32.33 0.99 2.71
CA LEU A 183 32.72 1.51 1.40
C LEU A 183 32.04 2.86 1.09
N ALA A 184 30.76 3.00 1.40
CA ALA A 184 30.01 4.25 1.20
C ALA A 184 30.58 5.40 2.05
N ALA A 185 30.99 5.14 3.28
CA ALA A 185 31.55 6.13 4.21
C ALA A 185 33.08 6.27 4.10
N LEU A 186 33.78 5.46 3.30
CA LEU A 186 35.24 5.36 3.24
C LEU A 186 35.97 6.71 3.05
N PRO A 187 35.49 7.65 2.19
CA PRO A 187 36.12 8.95 2.04
C PRO A 187 36.09 9.77 3.34
N LEU A 188 34.99 9.72 4.10
CA LEU A 188 34.86 10.41 5.38
C LEU A 188 35.71 9.74 6.46
N ILE A 189 35.69 8.40 6.53
CA ILE A 189 36.48 7.62 7.49
C ILE A 189 37.97 7.91 7.33
N LYS A 190 38.47 8.01 6.08
CA LYS A 190 39.89 8.29 5.81
C LYS A 190 40.30 9.73 6.06
N ASN A 191 39.46 10.70 5.71
CA ASN A 191 39.85 12.10 5.69
C ASN A 191 39.37 12.89 6.92
N ASN A 192 38.17 12.60 7.43
CA ASN A 192 37.50 13.34 8.47
C ASN A 192 36.67 12.44 9.41
N PRO A 193 37.25 11.39 10.04
CA PRO A 193 36.48 10.41 10.83
C PRO A 193 35.71 11.02 12.00
N GLN A 194 36.18 12.14 12.51
CA GLN A 194 35.57 12.90 13.65
C GLN A 194 34.24 13.56 13.26
N THR A 195 33.91 13.66 11.99
CA THR A 195 32.63 14.22 11.52
C THR A 195 31.50 13.17 11.51
N ILE A 196 31.84 11.90 11.65
CA ILE A 196 30.87 10.80 11.72
C ILE A 196 30.42 10.65 13.18
N GLU A 197 29.09 10.52 13.37
CA GLU A 197 28.53 10.27 14.69
C GLU A 197 29.18 9.03 15.31
N PRO A 198 29.63 9.07 16.59
CA PRO A 198 30.46 8.02 17.18
C PRO A 198 29.88 6.63 17.17
N THR A 199 28.55 6.47 17.41
CA THR A 199 27.87 5.16 17.39
C THR A 199 27.79 4.60 15.97
N VAL A 200 27.46 5.44 14.99
CA VAL A 200 27.42 5.07 13.56
C VAL A 200 28.81 4.66 13.09
N ARG A 201 29.83 5.44 13.44
CA ARG A 201 31.23 5.15 13.12
C ARG A 201 31.67 3.78 13.64
N LYS A 202 31.40 3.50 14.93
CA LYS A 202 31.72 2.21 15.58
C LYS A 202 31.11 1.02 14.85
N ILE A 203 29.87 1.16 14.33
CA ILE A 203 29.18 0.10 13.57
C ILE A 203 29.83 -0.08 12.19
N ILE A 204 30.07 1.01 11.47
CA ILE A 204 30.56 0.97 10.08
C ILE A 204 32.01 0.49 10.00
N GLU A 205 32.88 0.89 10.93
CA GLU A 205 34.29 0.50 10.96
C GLU A 205 34.50 -1.02 11.10
N GLN A 206 33.51 -1.77 11.62
CA GLN A 206 33.57 -3.24 11.64
C GLN A 206 33.65 -3.87 10.23
N GLY A 207 33.16 -3.15 9.22
CA GLY A 207 33.21 -3.59 7.82
C GLY A 207 34.62 -3.68 7.22
N GLU A 208 35.63 -3.02 7.81
CA GLU A 208 37.00 -2.98 7.30
C GLU A 208 37.70 -4.36 7.38
N SER A 209 37.42 -5.13 8.42
CA SER A 209 38.12 -6.39 8.72
C SER A 209 37.52 -7.63 8.09
N LEU A 210 36.39 -7.51 7.40
CA LEU A 210 35.68 -8.64 6.82
C LEU A 210 36.41 -9.23 5.62
N LYS A 211 36.46 -10.57 5.55
CA LYS A 211 37.10 -11.32 4.45
C LYS A 211 36.08 -11.54 3.32
N ALA A 212 36.58 -11.62 2.08
CA ALA A 212 35.74 -11.93 0.92
C ALA A 212 34.98 -13.26 1.07
N THR A 213 35.59 -14.26 1.77
CA THR A 213 34.94 -15.54 2.03
C THR A 213 33.70 -15.41 2.92
N GLU A 214 33.70 -14.50 3.87
CA GLU A 214 32.53 -14.24 4.74
C GLU A 214 31.41 -13.57 3.95
N VAL A 215 31.74 -12.69 3.00
CA VAL A 215 30.76 -12.06 2.09
C VAL A 215 30.08 -13.14 1.25
N PHE A 216 30.81 -14.03 0.60
CA PHE A 216 30.21 -15.07 -0.23
C PHE A 216 29.42 -16.10 0.59
N ALA A 217 29.91 -16.49 1.78
CA ALA A 217 29.17 -17.39 2.67
C ALA A 217 27.81 -16.77 3.07
N ALA A 218 27.78 -15.48 3.41
CA ALA A 218 26.54 -14.77 3.74
C ALA A 218 25.60 -14.62 2.53
N GLN A 219 26.13 -14.40 1.33
CA GLN A 219 25.31 -14.39 0.11
C GLN A 219 24.67 -15.73 -0.17
N TYR A 220 25.40 -16.84 -0.01
CA TYR A 220 24.84 -18.20 -0.16
C TYR A 220 23.76 -18.44 0.91
N ARG A 221 24.00 -18.02 2.14
CA ARG A 221 23.00 -18.11 3.21
C ARG A 221 21.76 -17.29 2.90
N LEU A 222 21.94 -16.06 2.41
CA LEU A 222 20.81 -15.19 2.02
C LEU A 222 19.97 -15.83 0.91
N GLN A 223 20.59 -16.46 -0.10
CA GLN A 223 19.83 -17.11 -1.17
C GLN A 223 18.97 -18.26 -0.64
N ALA A 224 19.51 -19.09 0.27
CA ALA A 224 18.75 -20.16 0.91
C ALA A 224 17.60 -19.62 1.78
N LEU A 225 17.83 -18.54 2.53
CA LEU A 225 16.79 -17.86 3.30
C LEU A 225 15.72 -17.23 2.40
N LYS A 226 16.14 -16.58 1.32
CA LYS A 226 15.24 -15.97 0.35
C LYS A 226 14.27 -17.00 -0.23
N GLN A 227 14.75 -18.16 -0.64
CA GLN A 227 13.89 -19.22 -1.15
C GLN A 227 12.82 -19.61 -0.13
N ARG A 228 13.21 -19.91 1.13
CA ARG A 228 12.27 -20.31 2.18
C ARG A 228 11.26 -19.21 2.56
N CYS A 229 11.73 -17.96 2.63
CA CYS A 229 10.85 -16.84 2.91
C CYS A 229 9.82 -16.62 1.79
N LEU A 230 10.25 -16.66 0.52
CA LEU A 230 9.36 -16.48 -0.62
C LEU A 230 8.35 -17.61 -0.75
N GLU A 231 8.73 -18.86 -0.46
CA GLU A 231 7.79 -20.01 -0.41
C GLU A 231 6.65 -19.75 0.60
N LYS A 232 6.97 -19.19 1.78
CA LYS A 232 5.96 -18.84 2.79
C LYS A 232 5.01 -17.73 2.32
N LEU A 233 5.50 -16.79 1.49
CA LEU A 233 4.68 -15.68 0.98
C LEU A 233 3.76 -16.08 -0.17
N GLN A 234 4.00 -17.20 -0.87
CA GLN A 234 3.16 -17.63 -2.01
C GLN A 234 1.71 -17.94 -1.66
N ALA A 235 1.42 -18.28 -0.41
CA ALA A 235 0.08 -18.65 0.05
C ALA A 235 -0.76 -17.46 0.50
N ILE A 236 -0.22 -16.24 0.47
CA ILE A 236 -0.84 -15.03 1.02
C ILE A 236 -0.78 -13.86 0.02
N ASP A 237 -1.72 -12.95 0.15
CA ASP A 237 -1.73 -11.70 -0.64
C ASP A 237 -0.69 -10.69 -0.13
N CYS A 238 -0.47 -10.64 1.18
CA CYS A 238 0.61 -9.91 1.82
C CYS A 238 0.84 -10.42 3.26
N LEU A 239 2.04 -10.14 3.81
CA LEU A 239 2.35 -10.34 5.22
C LEU A 239 2.12 -9.03 5.97
N LEU A 240 1.39 -9.06 7.08
CA LEU A 240 1.12 -7.93 7.96
C LEU A 240 1.93 -8.05 9.25
N LEU A 241 2.75 -7.04 9.53
CA LEU A 241 3.60 -6.97 10.71
C LEU A 241 3.37 -5.65 11.45
N PRO A 242 3.60 -5.57 12.77
CA PRO A 242 3.87 -4.28 13.41
C PRO A 242 5.00 -3.57 12.65
N THR A 243 4.90 -2.27 12.40
CA THR A 243 6.03 -1.56 11.76
C THR A 243 7.24 -1.51 12.70
N ALA A 244 6.99 -1.31 13.99
CA ALA A 244 7.96 -1.44 15.07
C ALA A 244 7.27 -1.97 16.32
N GLY A 245 8.01 -2.63 17.20
CA GLY A 245 7.46 -3.21 18.42
C GLY A 245 7.29 -2.19 19.56
N LYS A 246 7.96 -1.03 19.49
CA LYS A 246 7.90 0.02 20.51
C LYS A 246 8.31 1.37 19.92
N LEU A 247 7.72 2.45 20.41
CA LEU A 247 8.18 3.82 20.20
C LEU A 247 8.96 4.26 21.42
N PHE A 248 10.25 4.56 21.23
CA PHE A 248 11.16 4.96 22.29
C PHE A 248 11.19 6.47 22.47
N THR A 249 11.47 6.90 23.71
CA THR A 249 11.85 8.28 23.97
C THR A 249 13.26 8.59 23.44
N ILE A 250 13.56 9.86 23.24
CA ILE A 250 14.90 10.31 22.83
C ILE A 250 15.93 9.91 23.89
N ASN A 251 15.59 10.01 25.17
CA ASN A 251 16.50 9.65 26.28
C ASN A 251 16.81 8.14 26.28
N GLU A 252 15.80 7.28 26.13
CA GLU A 252 16.04 5.83 26.03
C GLU A 252 17.04 5.52 24.91
N ILE A 253 16.83 6.06 23.70
CA ILE A 253 17.73 5.83 22.57
C ILE A 253 19.17 6.31 22.87
N GLN A 254 19.33 7.42 23.62
CA GLN A 254 20.67 7.92 23.98
C GLN A 254 21.37 7.03 25.02
N GLU A 255 20.61 6.38 25.91
CA GLU A 255 21.17 5.48 26.92
C GLU A 255 21.71 4.18 26.29
N GLU A 256 20.95 3.56 25.37
CA GLU A 256 21.30 2.28 24.74
C GLU A 256 21.10 2.32 23.20
N PRO A 257 21.89 3.15 22.49
CA PRO A 257 21.62 3.46 21.09
C PRO A 257 21.71 2.26 20.15
N ILE A 258 22.55 1.27 20.43
CA ILE A 258 22.69 0.08 19.57
C ILE A 258 21.53 -0.88 19.81
N LEU A 259 21.23 -1.17 21.09
CA LEU A 259 20.18 -2.13 21.45
C LEU A 259 18.81 -1.67 20.96
N TYR A 260 18.41 -0.45 21.27
CA TYR A 260 17.06 0.03 20.93
C TYR A 260 16.90 0.29 19.44
N ASN A 261 17.94 0.72 18.72
CA ASN A 261 17.87 0.77 17.26
C ASN A 261 17.77 -0.63 16.62
N SER A 262 18.41 -1.66 17.20
CA SER A 262 18.22 -3.03 16.72
C SER A 262 16.79 -3.53 16.92
N GLN A 263 16.15 -3.17 18.04
CA GLN A 263 14.76 -3.49 18.32
C GLN A 263 13.79 -2.80 17.34
N LEU A 264 14.08 -1.54 16.95
CA LEU A 264 13.32 -0.83 15.91
C LEU A 264 13.37 -1.54 14.56
N GLY A 265 14.48 -2.19 14.24
CA GLY A 265 14.67 -2.91 12.97
C GLY A 265 14.11 -4.34 12.94
N TYR A 266 13.59 -4.87 14.04
CA TYR A 266 13.18 -6.27 14.15
C TYR A 266 12.22 -6.69 13.03
N TYR A 267 11.20 -5.90 12.73
CA TYR A 267 10.20 -6.18 11.70
C TYR A 267 10.54 -5.61 10.32
N THR A 268 11.64 -4.88 10.16
CA THR A 268 11.90 -4.14 8.92
C THR A 268 13.19 -4.50 8.21
N ASN A 269 14.21 -5.02 8.91
CA ASN A 269 15.56 -5.19 8.36
C ASN A 269 15.69 -6.25 7.25
N PHE A 270 14.80 -7.24 7.20
CA PHE A 270 14.86 -8.33 6.22
C PHE A 270 14.40 -7.94 4.81
N LEU A 271 13.53 -6.90 4.69
CA LEU A 271 12.80 -6.63 3.46
C LEU A 271 13.68 -6.33 2.25
N ASN A 272 14.68 -5.47 2.43
CA ASN A 272 15.55 -5.08 1.32
C ASN A 272 16.48 -6.24 0.89
N LEU A 273 16.92 -7.06 1.85
CA LEU A 273 17.70 -8.27 1.57
C LEU A 273 16.91 -9.30 0.76
N LEU A 274 15.61 -9.42 0.99
CA LEU A 274 14.71 -10.32 0.26
C LEU A 274 14.14 -9.70 -1.02
N ASP A 275 14.45 -8.43 -1.32
CA ASP A 275 13.90 -7.71 -2.47
C ASP A 275 12.36 -7.58 -2.43
N LEU A 276 11.79 -7.29 -1.27
CA LEU A 276 10.34 -7.15 -1.07
C LEU A 276 9.90 -5.69 -1.16
N SER A 277 8.65 -5.44 -1.58
CA SER A 277 7.98 -4.14 -1.50
C SER A 277 7.23 -4.01 -0.17
N ALA A 278 6.94 -2.79 0.29
CA ALA A 278 6.23 -2.60 1.55
C ALA A 278 5.45 -1.29 1.64
N VAL A 279 4.35 -1.33 2.39
CA VAL A 279 3.56 -0.16 2.77
C VAL A 279 3.41 -0.12 4.28
N ALA A 280 4.00 0.87 4.94
CA ALA A 280 3.66 1.18 6.33
C ALA A 280 2.34 1.98 6.34
N LEU A 281 1.34 1.41 6.99
CA LEU A 281 -0.01 1.98 7.08
C LEU A 281 -0.24 2.49 8.50
N PRO A 282 -0.57 3.78 8.69
CA PRO A 282 -0.99 4.29 9.98
C PRO A 282 -2.35 3.68 10.35
N THR A 283 -2.49 3.23 11.59
CA THR A 283 -3.74 2.62 12.05
C THR A 283 -4.38 3.43 13.15
N ILE A 284 -4.13 3.10 14.39
CA ILE A 284 -4.74 3.75 15.55
C ILE A 284 -3.70 4.53 16.36
N MET A 285 -4.17 5.37 17.26
CA MET A 285 -3.33 5.90 18.33
C MET A 285 -3.41 4.94 19.53
N THR A 286 -2.29 4.76 20.23
CA THR A 286 -2.30 4.04 21.51
C THR A 286 -3.15 4.78 22.53
N ASP A 287 -3.51 4.14 23.62
CA ASP A 287 -4.22 4.77 24.74
C ASP A 287 -3.39 5.88 25.44
N GLN A 288 -2.09 5.96 25.17
CA GLN A 288 -1.23 7.08 25.56
C GLN A 288 -1.18 8.22 24.54
N GLY A 289 -1.93 8.13 23.43
CA GLY A 289 -1.91 9.13 22.37
C GLY A 289 -0.67 9.09 21.47
N LEU A 290 0.06 7.97 21.46
CA LEU A 290 1.20 7.75 20.59
C LEU A 290 0.78 7.05 19.29
N PRO A 291 1.39 7.42 18.14
CA PRO A 291 1.11 6.78 16.87
C PRO A 291 1.46 5.29 16.84
N PHE A 292 0.59 4.48 16.23
CA PHE A 292 0.84 3.10 15.91
C PHE A 292 0.55 2.83 14.43
N GLY A 293 1.30 1.92 13.80
CA GLY A 293 1.11 1.51 12.42
C GLY A 293 1.61 0.10 12.17
N VAL A 294 1.07 -0.51 11.11
CA VAL A 294 1.46 -1.82 10.61
C VAL A 294 2.15 -1.70 9.27
N THR A 295 2.97 -2.67 8.91
CA THR A 295 3.60 -2.77 7.60
C THR A 295 3.02 -3.96 6.84
N LEU A 296 2.47 -3.69 5.66
CA LEU A 296 2.14 -4.70 4.67
C LEU A 296 3.37 -4.98 3.82
N VAL A 297 3.69 -6.26 3.62
CA VAL A 297 4.86 -6.71 2.88
C VAL A 297 4.41 -7.59 1.73
N GLY A 298 4.90 -7.31 0.53
CA GLY A 298 4.62 -8.07 -0.69
C GLY A 298 5.89 -8.33 -1.50
N ASP A 299 5.76 -9.18 -2.50
CA ASP A 299 6.84 -9.50 -3.41
C ASP A 299 7.36 -8.28 -4.18
N ALA A 300 8.52 -8.43 -4.80
CA ALA A 300 9.00 -7.45 -5.77
C ALA A 300 7.98 -7.27 -6.90
N PHE A 301 7.73 -6.01 -7.27
CA PHE A 301 6.73 -5.62 -8.27
C PHE A 301 5.27 -5.93 -7.91
N ALA A 302 4.98 -6.18 -6.64
CA ALA A 302 3.61 -6.17 -6.13
C ALA A 302 3.15 -4.80 -5.63
N ASP A 303 3.89 -3.74 -5.93
CA ASP A 303 3.76 -2.39 -5.37
C ASP A 303 2.33 -1.85 -5.41
N ARG A 304 1.69 -1.87 -6.58
CA ARG A 304 0.35 -1.32 -6.76
C ARG A 304 -0.74 -2.22 -6.20
N TYR A 305 -0.54 -3.53 -6.25
CA TYR A 305 -1.43 -4.46 -5.58
C TYR A 305 -1.39 -4.26 -4.07
N LEU A 306 -0.19 -4.12 -3.50
CA LEU A 306 0.01 -3.87 -2.08
C LEU A 306 -0.58 -2.52 -1.63
N LEU A 307 -0.38 -1.45 -2.42
CA LEU A 307 -1.05 -0.16 -2.20
C LEU A 307 -2.59 -0.28 -2.28
N SER A 308 -3.11 -1.17 -3.13
CA SER A 308 -4.56 -1.42 -3.23
C SER A 308 -5.11 -2.11 -1.99
N ILE A 309 -4.38 -3.08 -1.43
CA ILE A 309 -4.71 -3.72 -0.15
C ILE A 309 -4.66 -2.68 0.97
N ALA A 310 -3.57 -1.91 1.05
CA ALA A 310 -3.40 -0.86 2.05
C ALA A 310 -4.54 0.17 1.98
N ARG A 311 -4.96 0.60 0.78
CA ARG A 311 -6.10 1.51 0.58
C ARG A 311 -7.41 0.95 1.09
N ARG A 312 -7.64 -0.35 0.94
CA ARG A 312 -8.83 -1.01 1.47
C ARG A 312 -8.82 -0.98 3.00
N MET A 313 -7.67 -1.28 3.62
CA MET A 313 -7.49 -1.24 5.08
C MET A 313 -7.54 0.20 5.63
N GLU A 314 -6.94 1.16 4.94
CA GLU A 314 -6.94 2.58 5.31
C GLU A 314 -8.35 3.12 5.56
N LYS A 315 -9.33 2.72 4.74
CA LYS A 315 -10.73 3.13 4.90
C LYS A 315 -11.35 2.69 6.23
N ILE A 316 -10.85 1.62 6.85
CA ILE A 316 -11.34 1.15 8.14
C ILE A 316 -10.92 2.12 9.25
N PHE A 317 -9.67 2.62 9.18
CA PHE A 317 -9.10 3.52 10.20
C PHE A 317 -9.43 4.99 9.99
N GLN A 318 -9.80 5.39 8.77
CA GLN A 318 -10.18 6.78 8.45
C GLN A 318 -11.62 7.13 8.82
N ARG A 319 -12.47 6.16 9.14
CA ARG A 319 -13.90 6.38 9.47
C ARG A 319 -14.18 7.33 10.64
N GLY A 320 -13.16 7.75 11.41
CA GLY A 320 -13.25 8.74 12.47
C GLY A 320 -12.53 10.08 12.20
N ARG A 321 -11.88 10.25 11.02
CA ARG A 321 -11.07 11.43 10.68
C ARG A 321 -11.71 12.36 9.64
N HIS A 322 -12.95 12.10 9.24
CA HIS A 322 -13.57 12.73 8.07
C HIS A 322 -14.22 14.11 8.27
N ASP A 323 -14.02 14.80 9.39
CA ASP A 323 -14.67 16.08 9.59
C ASP A 323 -13.96 17.30 8.95
N ASP A 324 -12.73 17.16 8.43
CA ASP A 324 -11.95 18.31 7.90
C ASP A 324 -11.40 18.16 6.47
N LEU A 325 -11.65 17.05 5.78
CA LEU A 325 -11.25 16.94 4.37
C LEU A 325 -12.43 17.41 3.50
N VAL A 326 -12.36 18.65 3.04
CA VAL A 326 -13.08 19.07 1.84
C VAL A 326 -12.76 18.03 0.76
N CYS A 327 -13.77 17.25 0.40
CA CYS A 327 -13.71 16.35 -0.74
C CYS A 327 -13.53 17.25 -1.98
N ILE A 328 -12.28 17.59 -2.31
CA ILE A 328 -11.96 18.14 -3.61
C ILE A 328 -12.31 16.99 -4.55
N SER A 329 -13.42 17.12 -5.26
CA SER A 329 -13.76 16.21 -6.34
C SER A 329 -12.52 16.19 -7.24
N ASP A 330 -11.79 15.07 -7.23
CA ASP A 330 -10.55 14.98 -7.98
C ASP A 330 -10.88 15.14 -9.46
N SER A 331 -10.55 16.32 -9.99
CA SER A 331 -10.86 16.68 -11.38
C SER A 331 -10.20 15.77 -12.41
N ARG A 332 -9.24 14.93 -11.97
CA ARG A 332 -8.56 13.93 -12.80
C ARG A 332 -9.43 12.70 -13.07
N PHE A 333 -10.47 12.45 -12.27
CA PHE A 333 -11.33 11.29 -12.40
C PHE A 333 -12.78 11.69 -12.72
N ILE A 334 -13.47 10.76 -13.33
CA ILE A 334 -14.91 10.85 -13.62
C ILE A 334 -15.59 9.65 -12.98
N SER A 335 -16.55 9.90 -12.08
CA SER A 335 -17.35 8.85 -11.47
C SER A 335 -18.29 8.23 -12.48
N VAL A 336 -18.29 6.90 -12.60
CA VAL A 336 -19.13 6.12 -13.50
C VAL A 336 -19.81 4.99 -12.73
N ALA A 337 -21.16 4.98 -12.75
CA ALA A 337 -21.96 3.89 -12.20
C ALA A 337 -22.10 2.76 -13.22
N VAL A 338 -21.84 1.53 -12.82
CA VAL A 338 -22.04 0.32 -13.60
C VAL A 338 -22.93 -0.66 -12.84
N CYS A 339 -23.79 -1.40 -13.54
CA CYS A 339 -24.76 -2.33 -12.93
C CYS A 339 -24.77 -3.73 -13.54
N GLY A 340 -23.86 -4.03 -14.49
CA GLY A 340 -23.96 -5.25 -15.29
C GLY A 340 -22.63 -5.92 -15.61
N ALA A 341 -22.38 -6.16 -16.89
CA ALA A 341 -21.18 -6.86 -17.36
C ALA A 341 -19.84 -6.18 -16.98
N HIS A 342 -19.87 -4.92 -16.55
CA HIS A 342 -18.71 -4.17 -16.04
C HIS A 342 -18.52 -4.28 -14.51
N LEU A 343 -19.44 -4.92 -13.79
CA LEU A 343 -19.24 -5.19 -12.35
C LEU A 343 -17.99 -6.05 -12.13
N THR A 344 -17.40 -5.93 -11.00
CA THR A 344 -16.26 -6.75 -10.57
C THR A 344 -16.60 -8.24 -10.70
N GLY A 345 -15.72 -9.00 -11.35
CA GLY A 345 -15.90 -10.43 -11.62
C GLY A 345 -16.74 -10.76 -12.87
N PHE A 346 -17.24 -9.75 -13.61
CA PHE A 346 -18.00 -9.95 -14.85
C PHE A 346 -17.16 -9.66 -16.11
N PRO A 347 -17.59 -10.19 -17.28
CA PRO A 347 -16.74 -10.27 -18.48
C PRO A 347 -16.20 -8.95 -19.04
N LEU A 348 -16.84 -7.82 -18.78
CA LEU A 348 -16.40 -6.51 -19.28
C LEU A 348 -15.72 -5.64 -18.23
N ASN A 349 -15.51 -6.14 -17.01
CA ASN A 349 -14.82 -5.36 -15.96
C ASN A 349 -13.41 -4.92 -16.39
N TRP A 350 -12.71 -5.73 -17.16
CA TRP A 350 -11.40 -5.40 -17.71
C TRP A 350 -11.37 -4.07 -18.50
N GLN A 351 -12.49 -3.66 -19.09
CA GLN A 351 -12.57 -2.39 -19.82
C GLN A 351 -12.41 -1.17 -18.90
N LEU A 352 -12.76 -1.31 -17.63
CA LEU A 352 -12.52 -0.30 -16.60
C LEU A 352 -11.08 -0.40 -16.06
N THR A 353 -10.68 -1.62 -15.66
CA THR A 353 -9.38 -1.81 -15.00
C THR A 353 -8.20 -1.56 -15.94
N CYS A 354 -8.28 -1.94 -17.22
CA CYS A 354 -7.21 -1.65 -18.19
C CYS A 354 -7.05 -0.14 -18.50
N ARG A 355 -8.03 0.68 -18.12
CA ARG A 355 -7.99 2.15 -18.24
C ARG A 355 -7.59 2.84 -16.94
N GLY A 356 -7.13 2.08 -15.94
CA GLY A 356 -6.77 2.63 -14.64
C GLY A 356 -7.96 3.10 -13.80
N ALA A 357 -9.17 2.62 -14.10
CA ALA A 357 -10.34 2.94 -13.28
C ALA A 357 -10.27 2.21 -11.93
N VAL A 358 -10.69 2.89 -10.87
CA VAL A 358 -10.63 2.42 -9.49
C VAL A 358 -12.06 2.30 -8.94
N LEU A 359 -12.40 1.15 -8.35
CA LEU A 359 -13.67 0.98 -7.64
C LEU A 359 -13.68 1.88 -6.39
N SER A 360 -14.66 2.77 -6.29
CA SER A 360 -14.77 3.71 -5.19
C SER A 360 -15.90 3.39 -4.21
N ASP A 361 -16.98 2.76 -4.69
CA ASP A 361 -18.13 2.43 -3.83
C ASP A 361 -18.98 1.31 -4.44
N ILE A 362 -19.64 0.53 -3.57
CA ILE A 362 -20.68 -0.43 -3.94
C ILE A 362 -21.95 0.00 -3.22
N THR A 363 -23.00 0.33 -3.99
CA THR A 363 -24.19 0.95 -3.47
C THR A 363 -25.41 0.59 -4.32
N THR A 364 -26.49 1.35 -4.24
CA THR A 364 -27.66 1.20 -5.12
C THR A 364 -28.00 2.53 -5.79
N THR A 365 -28.75 2.43 -6.88
CA THR A 365 -29.47 3.57 -7.44
C THR A 365 -30.55 4.05 -6.47
N ALA A 366 -31.11 5.25 -6.71
CA ALA A 366 -32.40 5.63 -6.15
C ALA A 366 -33.49 4.62 -6.57
N GLN A 367 -34.60 4.55 -5.84
CA GLN A 367 -35.77 3.71 -6.16
C GLN A 367 -36.55 4.26 -7.37
N SER A 368 -35.89 4.44 -8.48
CA SER A 368 -36.45 5.06 -9.70
C SER A 368 -35.85 4.47 -10.97
N TYR A 369 -35.47 3.18 -10.94
CA TYR A 369 -34.92 2.52 -12.12
C TYR A 369 -35.58 1.19 -12.37
N ARG A 370 -35.79 0.89 -13.65
CA ARG A 370 -36.15 -0.42 -14.15
C ARG A 370 -34.98 -1.02 -14.90
N MET A 371 -34.78 -2.33 -14.77
CA MET A 371 -33.65 -3.05 -15.36
C MET A 371 -34.16 -4.09 -16.36
N TYR A 372 -33.62 -4.09 -17.57
CA TYR A 372 -34.01 -4.96 -18.68
C TYR A 372 -32.81 -5.79 -19.17
N LEU A 373 -33.07 -7.04 -19.55
CA LEU A 373 -32.05 -7.92 -20.10
C LEU A 373 -31.84 -7.65 -21.60
N ILE A 374 -30.69 -7.14 -21.97
CA ILE A 374 -30.26 -6.98 -23.37
C ILE A 374 -29.39 -8.19 -23.74
N LYS A 375 -29.95 -9.07 -24.58
CA LYS A 375 -29.26 -10.25 -25.07
C LYS A 375 -28.20 -9.90 -26.10
N GLY A 376 -27.05 -10.62 -26.08
CA GLY A 376 -25.94 -10.42 -27.01
C GLY A 376 -24.86 -11.49 -26.86
N LYS A 377 -23.69 -11.29 -27.48
CA LYS A 377 -22.53 -12.16 -27.21
C LYS A 377 -22.18 -12.18 -25.72
N ILE A 378 -22.34 -11.04 -25.07
CA ILE A 378 -22.29 -10.84 -23.63
C ILE A 378 -23.60 -10.16 -23.27
N ASP A 379 -24.41 -10.81 -22.45
CA ASP A 379 -25.64 -10.24 -21.92
C ASP A 379 -25.35 -9.03 -21.05
N ARG A 380 -26.17 -7.99 -21.15
CA ARG A 380 -26.00 -6.72 -20.44
C ARG A 380 -27.32 -6.26 -19.85
N PRO A 381 -27.36 -5.65 -18.66
CA PRO A 381 -28.54 -4.95 -18.20
C PRO A 381 -28.64 -3.56 -18.82
N GLY A 382 -29.85 -3.16 -19.16
CA GLY A 382 -30.20 -1.78 -19.51
C GLY A 382 -30.99 -1.13 -18.40
N LEU A 383 -30.54 0.03 -17.88
CA LEU A 383 -31.27 0.83 -16.91
C LEU A 383 -32.12 1.88 -17.60
N ILE A 384 -33.39 1.96 -17.22
CA ILE A 384 -34.33 3.00 -17.64
C ILE A 384 -34.83 3.72 -16.38
N TYR A 385 -34.80 5.03 -16.39
CA TYR A 385 -35.33 5.86 -15.30
C TYR A 385 -36.86 5.82 -15.31
N ASP A 386 -37.47 5.40 -14.22
CA ASP A 386 -38.92 5.37 -13.99
C ASP A 386 -39.22 5.76 -12.53
N GLU A 387 -39.59 7.00 -12.32
CA GLU A 387 -39.82 7.55 -10.99
C GLU A 387 -41.02 6.90 -10.27
N LYS A 388 -41.98 6.37 -11.02
CA LYS A 388 -43.23 5.83 -10.46
C LYS A 388 -43.13 4.36 -10.10
N ASN A 389 -42.49 3.54 -10.98
CA ASN A 389 -42.50 2.08 -10.88
C ASN A 389 -41.05 1.53 -10.72
N GLY A 390 -40.06 2.39 -10.53
CA GLY A 390 -38.68 1.99 -10.39
C GLY A 390 -38.36 1.37 -9.03
N VAL A 391 -37.28 0.57 -9.01
CA VAL A 391 -36.69 -0.02 -7.80
C VAL A 391 -35.26 0.42 -7.66
N ALA A 392 -34.66 0.16 -6.48
CA ALA A 392 -33.24 0.35 -6.28
C ALA A 392 -32.44 -0.82 -6.92
N ILE A 393 -31.46 -0.49 -7.74
CA ILE A 393 -30.60 -1.45 -8.45
C ILE A 393 -29.19 -1.35 -7.90
N GLU A 394 -28.56 -2.48 -7.59
CA GLU A 394 -27.15 -2.56 -7.17
C GLU A 394 -26.23 -2.01 -8.27
N ILE A 395 -25.32 -1.14 -7.87
CA ILE A 395 -24.33 -0.51 -8.74
C ILE A 395 -22.95 -0.49 -8.06
N GLU A 396 -21.92 -0.55 -8.88
CA GLU A 396 -20.55 -0.17 -8.49
C GLU A 396 -20.24 1.22 -9.07
N ILE A 397 -19.59 2.06 -8.26
CA ILE A 397 -19.12 3.39 -8.67
C ILE A 397 -17.62 3.31 -8.90
N TRP A 398 -17.19 3.56 -10.11
CA TRP A 398 -15.81 3.54 -10.54
C TRP A 398 -15.30 4.94 -10.82
N GLN A 399 -14.09 5.26 -10.37
CA GLN A 399 -13.37 6.48 -10.72
C GLN A 399 -12.54 6.22 -11.97
N VAL A 400 -13.00 6.70 -13.11
CA VAL A 400 -12.33 6.52 -14.41
C VAL A 400 -11.43 7.72 -14.65
N PRO A 401 -10.11 7.54 -14.95
CA PRO A 401 -9.24 8.64 -15.33
C PRO A 401 -9.83 9.45 -16.48
N ARG A 402 -9.81 10.77 -16.35
CA ARG A 402 -10.46 11.69 -17.30
C ARG A 402 -9.94 11.50 -18.74
N GLU A 403 -8.64 11.28 -18.88
CA GLU A 403 -8.00 11.01 -20.19
C GLU A 403 -8.48 9.70 -20.82
N SER A 404 -8.87 8.72 -20.01
CA SER A 404 -9.35 7.42 -20.48
C SER A 404 -10.87 7.35 -20.68
N PHE A 405 -11.63 8.34 -20.16
CA PHE A 405 -13.10 8.32 -20.19
C PHE A 405 -13.66 8.36 -21.61
N GLY A 406 -13.06 9.16 -22.49
CA GLY A 406 -13.48 9.22 -23.92
C GLY A 406 -13.38 7.86 -24.61
N SER A 407 -12.24 7.17 -24.46
CA SER A 407 -12.03 5.82 -25.04
C SER A 407 -12.91 4.75 -24.40
N PHE A 408 -13.34 4.94 -23.16
CA PHE A 408 -14.30 4.04 -22.50
C PHE A 408 -15.70 4.22 -23.09
N VAL A 409 -16.13 5.47 -23.29
CA VAL A 409 -17.45 5.81 -23.85
C VAL A 409 -17.57 5.38 -25.32
N ASP A 410 -16.51 5.54 -26.11
CA ASP A 410 -16.49 5.15 -27.53
C ASP A 410 -16.70 3.64 -27.75
N GLY A 411 -16.33 2.82 -26.76
CA GLY A 411 -16.58 1.37 -26.77
C GLY A 411 -18.01 0.94 -26.44
N ILE A 412 -18.92 1.87 -26.12
CA ILE A 412 -20.30 1.56 -25.73
C ILE A 412 -21.17 1.42 -26.98
N THR A 413 -21.85 0.29 -27.09
CA THR A 413 -22.73 -0.01 -28.24
C THR A 413 -24.20 0.15 -27.87
N GLN A 414 -25.01 0.58 -28.83
CA GLN A 414 -26.45 0.61 -28.71
C GLN A 414 -27.01 -0.76 -28.23
N PRO A 415 -28.11 -0.77 -27.46
CA PRO A 415 -28.92 0.37 -27.04
C PRO A 415 -28.48 1.03 -25.75
N LEU A 416 -27.24 0.80 -25.29
CA LEU A 416 -26.68 1.43 -24.11
C LEU A 416 -25.99 2.76 -24.46
N ALA A 417 -26.05 3.71 -23.51
CA ALA A 417 -25.37 4.99 -23.57
C ALA A 417 -24.87 5.39 -22.18
N ILE A 418 -23.97 6.38 -22.11
CA ILE A 418 -23.67 7.09 -20.85
C ILE A 418 -24.66 8.21 -20.66
N GLY A 419 -25.39 8.12 -19.58
CA GLY A 419 -26.30 9.17 -19.10
C GLY A 419 -26.00 9.56 -17.65
N LYS A 420 -27.00 10.03 -16.95
CA LYS A 420 -26.93 10.34 -15.51
C LYS A 420 -27.73 9.30 -14.73
N VAL A 421 -27.10 8.69 -13.75
CA VAL A 421 -27.71 7.74 -12.81
C VAL A 421 -27.77 8.39 -11.43
N LYS A 422 -28.97 8.37 -10.84
CA LYS A 422 -29.22 8.88 -9.49
C LYS A 422 -28.93 7.80 -8.48
N THR A 423 -28.01 8.06 -7.57
CA THR A 423 -27.67 7.14 -6.47
C THR A 423 -28.71 7.20 -5.35
N LYS A 424 -28.68 6.23 -4.41
CA LYS A 424 -29.54 6.22 -3.21
C LYS A 424 -29.45 7.51 -2.38
N ASN A 425 -28.30 8.20 -2.44
CA ASN A 425 -28.07 9.45 -1.71
C ASN A 425 -28.51 10.69 -2.49
N GLY A 426 -29.17 10.51 -3.64
CA GLY A 426 -29.70 11.59 -4.47
C GLY A 426 -28.69 12.25 -5.41
N GLN A 427 -27.43 11.82 -5.42
CA GLN A 427 -26.40 12.35 -6.33
C GLN A 427 -26.60 11.83 -7.75
N TRP A 428 -26.38 12.69 -8.75
CA TRP A 428 -26.39 12.34 -10.17
C TRP A 428 -24.95 12.16 -10.67
N ILE A 429 -24.60 10.93 -11.03
CA ILE A 429 -23.26 10.58 -11.57
C ILE A 429 -23.41 10.02 -12.99
N ASN A 430 -22.32 9.99 -13.76
CA ASN A 430 -22.36 9.31 -15.06
C ASN A 430 -22.58 7.81 -14.85
N GLY A 431 -23.29 7.16 -15.77
CA GLY A 431 -23.52 5.72 -15.67
C GLY A 431 -24.24 5.19 -16.89
N PHE A 432 -24.30 3.88 -17.00
CA PHE A 432 -24.97 3.23 -18.10
C PHE A 432 -26.48 3.38 -17.97
N VAL A 433 -27.09 3.87 -19.04
CA VAL A 433 -28.53 3.92 -19.24
C VAL A 433 -28.86 3.25 -20.58
N ALA A 434 -30.11 2.84 -20.77
CA ALA A 434 -30.58 2.27 -22.01
C ALA A 434 -31.57 3.21 -22.68
N GLU A 435 -31.65 3.11 -24.01
CA GLU A 435 -32.69 3.76 -24.80
C GLU A 435 -34.10 3.25 -24.39
N ALA A 436 -35.10 4.13 -24.41
CA ALA A 436 -36.45 3.84 -23.89
C ALA A 436 -37.11 2.64 -24.56
N TYR A 437 -36.88 2.42 -25.88
CA TYR A 437 -37.46 1.32 -26.62
C TYR A 437 -37.03 -0.09 -26.12
N VAL A 438 -35.99 -0.15 -25.29
CA VAL A 438 -35.54 -1.42 -24.65
C VAL A 438 -36.66 -2.00 -23.80
N ALA A 439 -37.53 -1.17 -23.21
CA ALA A 439 -38.67 -1.61 -22.42
C ALA A 439 -39.73 -2.36 -23.22
N ASP A 440 -39.84 -2.06 -24.52
CA ASP A 440 -40.90 -2.62 -25.35
C ASP A 440 -40.61 -4.04 -25.83
N SER A 441 -39.34 -4.44 -25.89
CA SER A 441 -38.90 -5.68 -26.53
C SER A 441 -38.00 -6.59 -25.70
N ASN A 442 -37.65 -6.19 -24.47
CA ASN A 442 -36.72 -6.92 -23.64
C ASN A 442 -37.34 -7.38 -22.31
N LEU A 443 -36.84 -8.48 -21.78
CA LEU A 443 -37.30 -9.03 -20.51
C LEU A 443 -36.95 -8.07 -19.37
N GLU A 444 -37.94 -7.65 -18.61
CA GLU A 444 -37.72 -6.92 -17.37
C GLU A 444 -37.20 -7.82 -16.26
N ILE A 445 -36.13 -7.40 -15.61
CA ILE A 445 -35.46 -8.11 -14.55
C ILE A 445 -35.28 -7.25 -13.27
N SER A 446 -36.08 -6.19 -13.15
CA SER A 446 -36.04 -5.25 -12.02
C SER A 446 -36.26 -5.90 -10.66
N GLN A 447 -37.08 -6.97 -10.61
CA GLN A 447 -37.39 -7.68 -9.37
C GLN A 447 -36.16 -8.30 -8.65
N TYR A 448 -35.09 -8.51 -9.38
CA TYR A 448 -33.85 -9.02 -8.78
C TYR A 448 -33.06 -7.94 -8.03
N GLY A 449 -33.25 -6.66 -8.36
CA GLY A 449 -32.53 -5.52 -7.78
C GLY A 449 -31.00 -5.55 -7.98
N SER A 450 -30.48 -6.59 -8.64
CA SER A 450 -29.04 -6.83 -8.82
C SER A 450 -28.81 -7.73 -10.04
N TRP A 451 -27.85 -7.36 -10.88
CA TRP A 451 -27.37 -8.21 -11.97
C TRP A 451 -26.72 -9.51 -11.47
N ARG A 452 -26.02 -9.45 -10.36
CA ARG A 452 -25.40 -10.61 -9.73
C ARG A 452 -26.45 -11.65 -9.33
N LYS A 453 -27.53 -11.20 -8.68
CA LYS A 453 -28.62 -12.08 -8.26
C LYS A 453 -29.36 -12.69 -9.46
N PHE A 454 -29.58 -11.90 -10.51
CA PHE A 454 -30.20 -12.41 -11.74
C PHE A 454 -29.32 -13.51 -12.37
N LYS A 455 -28.03 -13.26 -12.57
CA LYS A 455 -27.12 -14.26 -13.17
C LYS A 455 -26.91 -15.50 -12.31
N ALA A 456 -26.97 -15.39 -10.99
CA ALA A 456 -26.90 -16.55 -10.11
C ALA A 456 -28.13 -17.51 -10.21
N GLN A 457 -29.26 -17.05 -10.76
CA GLN A 457 -30.42 -17.89 -10.99
C GLN A 457 -30.47 -18.49 -12.41
N GLU A 458 -29.71 -17.94 -13.37
CA GLU A 458 -29.54 -18.50 -14.69
C GLU A 458 -28.51 -19.65 -14.75
N ALA A 459 -27.58 -19.69 -13.75
CA ALA A 459 -26.54 -20.72 -13.63
C ALA A 459 -27.03 -21.94 -12.86
#